data_9e54448d2f3fd0ddd2e6601c9b0b09a4
#
_entry.id   9e54448d2f3fd0ddd2e6601c9b0b09a4
#
_cell.length_a   1.000
_cell.length_b   1.000
_cell.length_c   1.000
_cell.angle_alpha   90.00
_cell.angle_beta   90.00
_cell.angle_gamma   90.00
#
_symmetry.space_group_name_H-M   'P 1'
#
loop_
_entity.id
_entity.type
_entity.pdbx_description
1 polymer ?
#
loop_
_entity_poly.entity_id
_entity_poly.type
_entity_poly.pdbx_seq_one_letter_code
_entity_poly.pdbx_strand_id
1 'polypeptide(L)'
;MPTVGIVIVAAGSGVRLGRGIPKAFVDIDGTTMLARALDVVRGVSPTALVIAGPPAHLDAVRAIVNNAGVTATVVAGGETRTDSVRRAMAVMPGVDVVLIHDVARFGAPIDVFDRVIASVVKTNDAAVPVLPVADTIVVADEGIVTENTERARLYRVQTPQGFPGAGYAAAIADTIGDFTDDASIWRGTGGTVRTVAGDERSHKITVEADLASLAGSIRVGLGTDTHAFGDSEPLWLGCLEWPGEAGLSGHSDGDAVAHALCDALLSGAGLGDIGTVFGTDDPRYSGARGDVFLRGVLDKLAEIGLAPRSASVQIVGNRPKIGPRRVEIEHTLTGILGAPVSVSATTTDGLGFTGEGKGITAIAIAHVAAR
;
A
#
# COMPACT_ATOMS: atom_id res chain seq x y z
N MET A 1 20.70 28.92 -4.39
CA MET A 1 19.46 28.30 -3.97
C MET A 1 19.37 28.40 -2.47
N PRO A 2 18.18 28.52 -1.83
CA PRO A 2 18.07 28.55 -0.40
C PRO A 2 18.52 27.21 0.20
N THR A 3 19.14 27.27 1.38
CA THR A 3 19.42 26.06 2.17
C THR A 3 18.14 25.58 2.85
N VAL A 4 17.84 24.29 2.71
CA VAL A 4 16.60 23.68 3.22
C VAL A 4 16.93 22.60 4.25
N GLY A 5 16.42 22.75 5.45
CA GLY A 5 16.44 21.70 6.47
C GLY A 5 15.07 20.98 6.54
N ILE A 6 15.09 19.66 6.77
CA ILE A 6 13.86 18.90 7.01
C ILE A 6 13.96 18.19 8.35
N VAL A 7 12.91 18.31 9.15
CA VAL A 7 12.69 17.49 10.35
C VAL A 7 11.59 16.48 10.06
N ILE A 8 11.90 15.18 10.17
CA ILE A 8 10.89 14.11 10.18
C ILE A 8 10.51 13.78 11.61
N VAL A 9 9.23 13.97 11.95
CA VAL A 9 8.69 13.61 13.26
C VAL A 9 8.21 12.15 13.21
N ALA A 10 9.00 11.25 13.80
CA ALA A 10 8.82 9.81 13.70
C ALA A 10 8.68 9.10 15.07
N ALA A 11 8.66 9.85 16.18
CA ALA A 11 8.64 9.29 17.55
C ALA A 11 7.27 8.75 18.01
N GLY A 12 6.20 8.91 17.22
CA GLY A 12 4.85 8.53 17.62
C GLY A 12 4.71 7.03 17.87
N SER A 13 4.13 6.67 19.02
CA SER A 13 3.95 5.28 19.48
C SER A 13 3.00 4.43 18.63
N GLY A 14 2.10 5.04 17.85
CA GLY A 14 1.17 4.31 16.99
C GLY A 14 0.00 3.63 17.72
N VAL A 15 -0.29 3.97 18.99
CA VAL A 15 -1.36 3.34 19.79
C VAL A 15 -2.69 3.24 19.04
N ARG A 16 -3.13 4.33 18.38
CA ARG A 16 -4.40 4.35 17.62
C ARG A 16 -4.39 3.45 16.38
N LEU A 17 -3.22 3.02 15.92
CA LEU A 17 -3.09 2.10 14.78
C LEU A 17 -3.24 0.63 15.20
N GLY A 18 -3.15 0.31 16.51
CA GLY A 18 -3.38 -1.02 17.05
C GLY A 18 -2.30 -2.07 16.77
N ARG A 19 -1.16 -1.69 16.15
CA ARG A 19 -0.11 -2.63 15.73
C ARG A 19 0.93 -2.97 16.82
N GLY A 20 0.89 -2.33 17.98
CA GLY A 20 1.84 -2.57 19.08
C GLY A 20 3.30 -2.15 18.80
N ILE A 21 3.57 -1.47 17.69
CA ILE A 21 4.89 -0.98 17.28
C ILE A 21 4.82 0.53 16.97
N PRO A 22 5.95 1.27 17.09
CA PRO A 22 5.99 2.67 16.68
C PRO A 22 5.63 2.84 15.20
N LYS A 23 4.88 3.93 14.89
CA LYS A 23 4.39 4.21 13.53
C LYS A 23 5.47 4.17 12.45
N ALA A 24 6.67 4.66 12.78
CA ALA A 24 7.80 4.68 11.86
C ALA A 24 8.14 3.30 11.27
N PHE A 25 7.85 2.22 12.00
CA PHE A 25 8.18 0.84 11.63
C PHE A 25 6.99 0.05 11.08
N VAL A 26 5.81 0.65 11.00
CA VAL A 26 4.66 -0.02 10.38
C VAL A 26 4.98 -0.27 8.92
N ASP A 27 4.91 -1.54 8.53
CA ASP A 27 5.11 -1.98 7.16
C ASP A 27 3.87 -1.71 6.31
N ILE A 28 4.13 -1.26 5.09
CA ILE A 28 3.11 -1.04 4.05
C ILE A 28 3.69 -1.62 2.76
N ASP A 29 3.18 -2.75 2.32
CA ASP A 29 3.64 -3.47 1.13
C ASP A 29 5.17 -3.71 1.11
N GLY A 30 5.72 -4.24 2.21
CA GLY A 30 7.15 -4.58 2.33
C GLY A 30 8.08 -3.40 2.61
N THR A 31 7.55 -2.21 2.90
CA THR A 31 8.36 -1.01 3.15
C THR A 31 7.81 -0.23 4.34
N THR A 32 8.66 0.12 5.31
CA THR A 32 8.22 0.86 6.51
C THR A 32 7.78 2.30 6.16
N MET A 33 6.87 2.87 6.97
CA MET A 33 6.46 4.29 6.80
C MET A 33 7.66 5.24 6.77
N LEU A 34 8.68 4.99 7.62
CA LEU A 34 9.88 5.82 7.64
C LEU A 34 10.67 5.71 6.33
N ALA A 35 10.87 4.50 5.81
CA ALA A 35 11.60 4.30 4.55
C ALA A 35 10.89 5.01 3.38
N ARG A 36 9.55 4.91 3.30
CA ARG A 36 8.75 5.64 2.30
C ARG A 36 8.88 7.16 2.43
N ALA A 37 8.86 7.70 3.66
CA ALA A 37 9.06 9.13 3.88
C ALA A 37 10.46 9.57 3.45
N LEU A 38 11.49 8.75 3.69
CA LEU A 38 12.87 9.03 3.26
C LEU A 38 13.02 9.03 1.73
N ASP A 39 12.31 8.17 1.02
CA ASP A 39 12.31 8.18 -0.46
C ASP A 39 11.81 9.51 -1.03
N VAL A 40 10.73 10.06 -0.46
CA VAL A 40 10.23 11.38 -0.85
C VAL A 40 11.26 12.47 -0.52
N VAL A 41 11.78 12.48 0.72
CA VAL A 41 12.74 13.50 1.18
C VAL A 41 14.04 13.46 0.37
N ARG A 42 14.49 12.29 -0.06
CA ARG A 42 15.65 12.15 -0.96
C ARG A 42 15.43 12.92 -2.27
N GLY A 43 14.20 12.88 -2.81
CA GLY A 43 13.83 13.65 -4.02
C GLY A 43 13.86 15.17 -3.82
N VAL A 44 13.57 15.67 -2.61
CA VAL A 44 13.70 17.10 -2.25
C VAL A 44 15.15 17.54 -2.13
N SER A 45 16.07 16.62 -1.83
CA SER A 45 17.52 16.88 -1.69
C SER A 45 17.84 17.98 -0.66
N PRO A 46 17.40 17.83 0.62
CA PRO A 46 17.63 18.87 1.63
C PRO A 46 19.12 19.06 1.96
N THR A 47 19.49 20.27 2.37
CA THR A 47 20.83 20.59 2.89
C THR A 47 21.10 19.88 4.23
N ALA A 48 20.07 19.71 5.05
CA ALA A 48 20.12 19.01 6.33
C ALA A 48 18.83 18.21 6.56
N LEU A 49 18.98 16.99 7.11
CA LEU A 49 17.88 16.13 7.50
C LEU A 49 18.06 15.70 8.96
N VAL A 50 17.04 15.92 9.78
CA VAL A 50 17.00 15.46 11.17
C VAL A 50 15.75 14.59 11.38
N ILE A 51 15.93 13.44 12.02
CA ILE A 51 14.84 12.51 12.32
C ILE A 51 14.68 12.38 13.83
N ALA A 52 13.53 12.81 14.36
CA ALA A 52 13.14 12.56 15.73
C ALA A 52 12.48 11.18 15.82
N GLY A 53 13.23 10.17 16.21
CA GLY A 53 12.81 8.76 16.26
C GLY A 53 12.33 8.32 17.65
N PRO A 54 11.68 7.14 17.75
CA PRO A 54 11.29 6.56 19.03
C PRO A 54 12.55 6.31 19.90
N PRO A 55 12.59 6.81 21.16
CA PRO A 55 13.82 6.75 21.98
C PRO A 55 14.39 5.35 22.17
N ALA A 56 13.52 4.34 22.31
CA ALA A 56 13.94 2.94 22.51
C ALA A 56 14.43 2.24 21.22
N HIS A 57 14.32 2.89 20.04
CA HIS A 57 14.56 2.23 18.75
C HIS A 57 15.46 3.05 17.80
N LEU A 58 16.35 3.88 18.33
CA LEU A 58 17.17 4.78 17.50
C LEU A 58 18.11 4.01 16.55
N ASP A 59 18.60 2.84 16.95
CA ASP A 59 19.44 2.02 16.08
C ASP A 59 18.66 1.45 14.89
N ALA A 60 17.41 1.06 15.09
CA ALA A 60 16.54 0.65 14.01
C ALA A 60 16.25 1.82 13.04
N VAL A 61 16.06 3.04 13.57
CA VAL A 61 15.91 4.25 12.73
C VAL A 61 17.18 4.48 11.91
N ARG A 62 18.37 4.40 12.52
CA ARG A 62 19.67 4.56 11.81
C ARG A 62 19.85 3.50 10.72
N ALA A 63 19.47 2.24 11.00
CA ALA A 63 19.52 1.18 9.99
C ALA A 63 18.65 1.48 8.78
N ILE A 64 17.41 1.96 8.99
CA ILE A 64 16.52 2.36 7.89
C ILE A 64 17.10 3.54 7.10
N VAL A 65 17.67 4.54 7.78
CA VAL A 65 18.33 5.71 7.15
C VAL A 65 19.49 5.27 6.25
N ASN A 66 20.35 4.39 6.76
CA ASN A 66 21.51 3.86 6.03
C ASN A 66 21.06 3.05 4.80
N ASN A 67 20.04 2.20 4.97
CA ASN A 67 19.48 1.40 3.86
C ASN A 67 18.82 2.26 2.77
N ALA A 68 18.23 3.41 3.16
CA ALA A 68 17.67 4.37 2.21
C ALA A 68 18.76 5.19 1.47
N GLY A 69 20.03 5.08 1.86
CA GLY A 69 21.13 5.81 1.23
C GLY A 69 21.06 7.34 1.43
N VAL A 70 20.47 7.80 2.54
CA VAL A 70 20.38 9.23 2.87
C VAL A 70 21.24 9.56 4.08
N THR A 71 21.77 10.79 4.12
CA THR A 71 22.50 11.31 5.27
C THR A 71 21.53 12.05 6.19
N ALA A 72 21.40 11.61 7.45
CA ALA A 72 20.51 12.25 8.42
C ALA A 72 21.10 12.19 9.84
N THR A 73 20.80 13.22 10.63
CA THR A 73 21.04 13.19 12.09
C THR A 73 19.80 12.57 12.77
N VAL A 74 20.01 11.52 13.55
CA VAL A 74 18.94 10.83 14.30
C VAL A 74 19.01 11.23 15.76
N VAL A 75 17.91 11.78 16.28
CA VAL A 75 17.75 12.17 17.69
C VAL A 75 16.59 11.43 18.35
N ALA A 76 16.63 11.29 19.67
CA ALA A 76 15.51 10.78 20.43
C ALA A 76 14.37 11.80 20.44
N GLY A 77 13.19 11.38 20.05
CA GLY A 77 11.98 12.19 20.21
C GLY A 77 11.64 12.43 21.69
N GLY A 78 10.76 13.40 21.93
CA GLY A 78 10.27 13.72 23.25
C GLY A 78 8.98 13.00 23.61
N GLU A 79 8.39 13.39 24.76
CA GLU A 79 7.09 12.86 25.21
C GLU A 79 5.94 13.33 24.33
N THR A 80 6.05 14.56 23.80
CA THR A 80 5.07 15.15 22.90
C THR A 80 5.63 15.36 21.49
N ARG A 81 4.74 15.69 20.55
CA ARG A 81 5.15 16.06 19.18
C ARG A 81 6.00 17.33 19.21
N THR A 82 5.60 18.33 19.98
CA THR A 82 6.34 19.58 20.16
C THR A 82 7.73 19.35 20.73
N ASP A 83 7.87 18.50 21.75
CA ASP A 83 9.18 18.12 22.29
C ASP A 83 10.08 17.43 21.29
N SER A 84 9.50 16.57 20.46
CA SER A 84 10.25 15.89 19.39
C SER A 84 10.80 16.89 18.38
N VAL A 85 10.00 17.86 17.97
CA VAL A 85 10.42 18.94 17.05
C VAL A 85 11.50 19.81 17.72
N ARG A 86 11.31 20.20 18.99
CA ARG A 86 12.29 21.00 19.74
C ARG A 86 13.66 20.31 19.80
N ARG A 87 13.72 19.02 20.11
CA ARG A 87 14.96 18.24 20.14
C ARG A 87 15.61 18.14 18.76
N ALA A 88 14.83 17.97 17.72
CA ALA A 88 15.34 17.95 16.35
C ALA A 88 15.91 19.32 15.94
N MET A 89 15.20 20.40 16.26
CA MET A 89 15.64 21.76 15.94
C MET A 89 16.90 22.16 16.70
N ALA A 90 17.13 21.64 17.90
CA ALA A 90 18.34 21.91 18.68
C ALA A 90 19.63 21.43 18.00
N VAL A 91 19.56 20.46 17.08
CA VAL A 91 20.71 19.93 16.31
C VAL A 91 20.64 20.30 14.83
N MET A 92 19.57 20.99 14.39
CA MET A 92 19.45 21.46 13.02
C MET A 92 20.48 22.56 12.75
N PRO A 93 21.33 22.43 11.73
CA PRO A 93 22.23 23.52 11.37
C PRO A 93 21.42 24.75 10.89
N GLY A 94 22.04 25.93 10.87
CA GLY A 94 21.41 27.12 10.34
C GLY A 94 21.04 26.93 8.86
N VAL A 95 19.76 27.09 8.55
CA VAL A 95 19.18 26.95 7.20
C VAL A 95 18.24 28.13 6.92
N ASP A 96 18.05 28.44 5.63
CA ASP A 96 17.12 29.52 5.24
C ASP A 96 15.66 29.11 5.47
N VAL A 97 15.31 27.87 5.13
CA VAL A 97 13.97 27.30 5.29
C VAL A 97 14.06 25.99 6.08
N VAL A 98 13.21 25.82 7.09
CA VAL A 98 13.02 24.54 7.76
C VAL A 98 11.62 24.00 7.49
N LEU A 99 11.54 22.72 7.18
CA LEU A 99 10.29 21.97 6.98
C LEU A 99 10.09 20.98 8.11
N ILE A 100 8.91 20.98 8.72
CA ILE A 100 8.51 19.98 9.72
C ILE A 100 7.51 19.02 9.06
N HIS A 101 7.87 17.74 9.01
CA HIS A 101 7.07 16.73 8.30
C HIS A 101 6.76 15.52 9.18
N ASP A 102 5.49 15.13 9.22
CA ASP A 102 5.03 13.95 9.94
C ASP A 102 5.33 12.67 9.12
N VAL A 103 6.04 11.69 9.68
CA VAL A 103 6.28 10.39 9.04
C VAL A 103 5.00 9.70 8.57
N ALA A 104 3.89 9.94 9.26
CA ALA A 104 2.58 9.40 8.94
C ALA A 104 1.94 9.99 7.66
N ARG A 105 2.60 10.94 6.99
CA ARG A 105 2.21 11.52 5.69
C ARG A 105 3.23 11.19 4.59
N PHE A 106 3.81 10.01 4.66
CA PHE A 106 4.86 9.55 3.73
C PHE A 106 4.45 9.59 2.24
N GLY A 107 3.14 9.67 1.93
CA GLY A 107 2.65 9.82 0.56
C GLY A 107 2.65 11.26 0.03
N ALA A 108 3.13 12.24 0.80
CA ALA A 108 3.17 13.63 0.37
C ALA A 108 4.10 13.79 -0.85
N PRO A 109 3.60 14.24 -2.00
CA PRO A 109 4.42 14.35 -3.21
C PRO A 109 5.41 15.54 -3.13
N ILE A 110 6.53 15.43 -3.85
CA ILE A 110 7.63 16.43 -3.84
C ILE A 110 7.13 17.84 -4.18
N ASP A 111 6.20 17.97 -5.09
CA ASP A 111 5.65 19.28 -5.50
C ASP A 111 4.91 20.02 -4.37
N VAL A 112 4.45 19.30 -3.32
CA VAL A 112 3.94 19.95 -2.09
C VAL A 112 5.09 20.59 -1.31
N PHE A 113 6.23 19.89 -1.18
CA PHE A 113 7.43 20.45 -0.55
C PHE A 113 7.90 21.69 -1.29
N ASP A 114 7.97 21.64 -2.62
CA ASP A 114 8.40 22.74 -3.47
C ASP A 114 7.50 23.97 -3.29
N ARG A 115 6.17 23.80 -3.27
CA ARG A 115 5.22 24.89 -3.03
C ARG A 115 5.42 25.55 -1.68
N VAL A 116 5.65 24.76 -0.64
CA VAL A 116 5.90 25.25 0.72
C VAL A 116 7.22 26.03 0.76
N ILE A 117 8.31 25.47 0.23
CA ILE A 117 9.62 26.13 0.16
C ILE A 117 9.53 27.45 -0.61
N ALA A 118 8.93 27.43 -1.80
CA ALA A 118 8.79 28.62 -2.63
C ALA A 118 7.99 29.73 -1.94
N SER A 119 6.93 29.38 -1.19
CA SER A 119 6.14 30.34 -0.42
C SER A 119 6.97 30.98 0.69
N VAL A 120 7.69 30.18 1.49
CA VAL A 120 8.54 30.70 2.58
C VAL A 120 9.63 31.60 2.03
N VAL A 121 10.34 31.18 0.99
CA VAL A 121 11.40 31.97 0.35
C VAL A 121 10.89 33.31 -0.19
N LYS A 122 9.70 33.29 -0.80
CA LYS A 122 9.11 34.47 -1.43
C LYS A 122 8.64 35.51 -0.40
N THR A 123 8.10 35.06 0.73
CA THR A 123 7.34 35.94 1.65
C THR A 123 8.01 36.14 3.00
N ASN A 124 8.97 35.28 3.35
CA ASN A 124 9.54 35.16 4.70
C ASN A 124 8.48 34.91 5.80
N ASP A 125 7.30 34.41 5.41
CA ASP A 125 6.22 33.94 6.31
C ASP A 125 6.27 32.41 6.39
N ALA A 126 5.61 31.83 7.40
CA ALA A 126 5.37 30.38 7.39
C ALA A 126 4.41 29.98 6.27
N ALA A 127 4.52 28.73 5.81
CA ALA A 127 3.63 28.18 4.80
C ALA A 127 3.17 26.76 5.18
N VAL A 128 1.87 26.50 5.02
CA VAL A 128 1.26 25.19 5.29
C VAL A 128 0.43 24.70 4.10
N PRO A 129 0.56 23.43 3.69
CA PRO A 129 -0.31 22.87 2.68
C PRO A 129 -1.67 22.58 3.28
N VAL A 130 -2.72 22.91 2.53
CA VAL A 130 -4.10 22.74 3.00
C VAL A 130 -5.01 22.17 1.92
N LEU A 131 -6.03 21.43 2.35
CA LEU A 131 -7.14 20.98 1.52
C LEU A 131 -8.45 21.59 2.03
N PRO A 132 -9.36 22.03 1.16
CA PRO A 132 -10.67 22.49 1.59
C PRO A 132 -11.45 21.35 2.25
N VAL A 133 -12.34 21.69 3.18
CA VAL A 133 -13.24 20.72 3.79
C VAL A 133 -14.44 20.51 2.87
N ALA A 134 -14.61 19.27 2.38
CA ALA A 134 -15.72 18.90 1.50
C ALA A 134 -17.01 18.60 2.25
N ASP A 135 -16.90 18.04 3.46
CA ASP A 135 -18.03 17.62 4.28
C ASP A 135 -18.67 18.79 5.03
N THR A 136 -19.92 18.62 5.46
CA THR A 136 -20.56 19.53 6.40
C THR A 136 -19.92 19.35 7.78
N ILE A 137 -19.47 20.45 8.38
CA ILE A 137 -18.89 20.44 9.72
C ILE A 137 -19.92 20.99 10.70
N VAL A 138 -20.11 20.29 11.80
CA VAL A 138 -21.02 20.69 12.89
C VAL A 138 -20.26 20.74 14.20
N VAL A 139 -20.73 21.60 15.09
CA VAL A 139 -20.37 21.54 16.53
C VAL A 139 -21.41 20.65 17.19
N ALA A 140 -20.96 19.69 17.99
CA ALA A 140 -21.85 18.82 18.74
C ALA A 140 -21.40 18.75 20.20
N ASP A 141 -22.34 18.80 21.13
CA ASP A 141 -22.13 18.61 22.54
C ASP A 141 -22.99 17.44 23.04
N GLU A 142 -22.40 16.52 23.78
CA GLU A 142 -23.04 15.29 24.28
C GLU A 142 -23.83 14.50 23.22
N GLY A 143 -23.34 14.52 21.95
CA GLY A 143 -23.99 13.84 20.83
C GLY A 143 -25.13 14.62 20.16
N ILE A 144 -25.41 15.84 20.59
CA ILE A 144 -26.42 16.73 20.03
C ILE A 144 -25.72 17.78 19.17
N VAL A 145 -26.15 17.94 17.91
CA VAL A 145 -25.64 19.00 17.02
C VAL A 145 -26.18 20.34 17.50
N THR A 146 -25.26 21.26 17.83
CA THR A 146 -25.59 22.59 18.37
C THR A 146 -25.39 23.72 17.35
N GLU A 147 -24.46 23.52 16.37
CA GLU A 147 -24.14 24.55 15.38
C GLU A 147 -23.64 23.92 14.07
N ASN A 148 -23.96 24.57 12.95
CA ASN A 148 -23.35 24.29 11.64
C ASN A 148 -22.23 25.32 11.39
N THR A 149 -21.01 24.83 11.13
CA THR A 149 -19.87 25.68 10.82
C THR A 149 -19.79 25.98 9.33
N GLU A 150 -19.57 27.25 8.95
CA GLU A 150 -19.37 27.64 7.56
C GLU A 150 -18.07 27.03 7.00
N ARG A 151 -18.21 25.95 6.22
CA ARG A 151 -17.08 25.17 5.69
C ARG A 151 -16.24 25.91 4.66
N ALA A 152 -16.76 26.94 4.01
CA ALA A 152 -16.03 27.68 2.98
C ALA A 152 -14.70 28.30 3.47
N ARG A 153 -14.57 28.50 4.79
CA ARG A 153 -13.37 29.03 5.45
C ARG A 153 -12.57 27.96 6.21
N LEU A 154 -12.97 26.70 6.14
CA LEU A 154 -12.31 25.61 6.84
C LEU A 154 -11.41 24.80 5.89
N TYR A 155 -10.22 24.49 6.39
CA TYR A 155 -9.23 23.71 5.68
C TYR A 155 -8.62 22.63 6.55
N ARG A 156 -8.32 21.49 5.97
CA ARG A 156 -7.51 20.43 6.58
C ARG A 156 -6.04 20.75 6.38
N VAL A 157 -5.31 21.00 7.45
CA VAL A 157 -3.88 21.29 7.40
C VAL A 157 -3.08 20.00 7.23
N GLN A 158 -2.07 20.05 6.38
CA GLN A 158 -1.17 18.93 6.11
C GLN A 158 0.29 19.29 6.49
N THR A 159 1.22 18.38 6.26
CA THR A 159 2.66 18.60 6.31
C THR A 159 3.30 18.16 5.00
N PRO A 160 4.47 18.77 4.59
CA PRO A 160 5.40 19.56 5.41
C PRO A 160 4.85 20.96 5.72
N GLN A 161 5.10 21.45 6.95
CA GLN A 161 4.92 22.85 7.30
C GLN A 161 6.28 23.56 7.22
N GLY A 162 6.35 24.68 6.52
CA GLY A 162 7.60 25.40 6.26
C GLY A 162 7.69 26.72 7.00
N PHE A 163 8.89 27.07 7.43
CA PHE A 163 9.16 28.26 8.23
C PHE A 163 10.49 28.89 7.85
N PRO A 164 10.68 30.22 8.05
CA PRO A 164 11.99 30.85 8.06
C PRO A 164 12.86 30.19 9.13
N GLY A 165 14.03 29.63 8.76
CA GLY A 165 14.79 28.71 9.62
C GLY A 165 15.20 29.34 10.96
N ALA A 166 15.85 30.49 10.96
CA ALA A 166 16.29 31.16 12.19
C ALA A 166 15.12 31.60 13.07
N GLY A 167 14.05 32.13 12.45
CA GLY A 167 12.84 32.56 13.18
C GLY A 167 12.13 31.40 13.89
N TYR A 168 11.99 30.27 13.19
CA TYR A 168 11.33 29.12 13.78
C TYR A 168 12.20 28.44 14.86
N ALA A 169 13.52 28.42 14.69
CA ALA A 169 14.41 27.90 15.72
C ALA A 169 14.27 28.67 17.05
N ALA A 170 14.15 30.00 16.99
CA ALA A 170 13.87 30.82 18.17
C ALA A 170 12.47 30.53 18.72
N ALA A 171 11.44 30.50 17.88
CA ALA A 171 10.06 30.26 18.31
C ALA A 171 9.87 28.94 19.05
N ILE A 172 10.44 27.85 18.54
CA ILE A 172 10.29 26.52 19.16
C ILE A 172 11.12 26.38 20.45
N ALA A 173 12.25 27.06 20.56
CA ALA A 173 13.07 27.04 21.76
C ALA A 173 12.36 27.65 22.98
N ASP A 174 11.63 28.75 22.76
CA ASP A 174 10.92 29.48 23.80
C ASP A 174 9.49 28.93 24.08
N THR A 175 9.07 27.95 23.30
CA THR A 175 7.70 27.40 23.39
C THR A 175 7.51 26.57 24.66
N ILE A 176 6.44 26.89 25.42
CA ILE A 176 5.98 26.14 26.58
C ILE A 176 4.65 25.45 26.23
N GLY A 177 4.53 24.16 26.54
CA GLY A 177 3.33 23.36 26.30
C GLY A 177 3.39 22.53 25.02
N ASP A 178 2.31 21.82 24.74
CA ASP A 178 2.16 20.98 23.56
C ASP A 178 1.19 21.63 22.56
N PHE A 179 1.54 21.58 21.30
CA PHE A 179 0.78 22.14 20.19
C PHE A 179 0.41 21.07 19.18
N THR A 180 -0.76 21.22 18.60
CA THR A 180 -1.25 20.26 17.60
C THR A 180 -0.51 20.37 16.28
N ASP A 181 0.07 21.56 15.97
CA ASP A 181 0.89 21.81 14.78
C ASP A 181 1.90 22.95 15.02
N ASP A 182 2.88 23.02 14.13
CA ASP A 182 4.00 23.99 14.23
C ASP A 182 3.58 25.39 13.79
N ALA A 183 2.56 25.49 12.92
CA ALA A 183 1.98 26.77 12.50
C ALA A 183 1.34 27.54 13.67
N SER A 184 0.80 26.82 14.65
CA SER A 184 0.24 27.45 15.88
C SER A 184 1.33 28.06 16.74
N ILE A 185 2.50 27.42 16.84
CA ILE A 185 3.68 27.96 17.53
C ILE A 185 4.12 29.27 16.85
N TRP A 186 4.28 29.24 15.53
CA TRP A 186 4.68 30.40 14.75
C TRP A 186 3.71 31.58 14.90
N ARG A 187 2.38 31.32 14.84
CA ARG A 187 1.38 32.37 15.07
C ARG A 187 1.44 32.95 16.48
N GLY A 188 1.80 32.13 17.47
CA GLY A 188 1.99 32.58 18.86
C GLY A 188 3.07 33.63 19.01
N THR A 189 4.06 33.70 18.12
CA THR A 189 5.08 34.75 18.09
C THR A 189 4.64 36.01 17.31
N GLY A 190 3.41 36.04 16.79
CA GLY A 190 2.92 37.11 15.93
C GLY A 190 3.24 36.90 14.44
N GLY A 191 3.82 35.75 14.09
CA GLY A 191 4.17 35.39 12.72
C GLY A 191 2.95 35.09 11.84
N THR A 192 3.05 35.43 10.55
CA THR A 192 2.02 35.10 9.55
C THR A 192 2.19 33.69 9.04
N VAL A 193 1.07 32.98 8.83
CA VAL A 193 1.03 31.65 8.19
C VAL A 193 0.23 31.73 6.90
N ARG A 194 0.85 31.40 5.78
CA ARG A 194 0.22 31.31 4.46
C ARG A 194 -0.21 29.91 4.13
N THR A 195 -1.28 29.77 3.39
CA THR A 195 -1.72 28.49 2.86
C THR A 195 -1.18 28.29 1.43
N VAL A 196 -0.80 27.06 1.13
CA VAL A 196 -0.51 26.58 -0.24
C VAL A 196 -1.41 25.38 -0.55
N ALA A 197 -1.57 25.06 -1.83
CA ALA A 197 -2.36 23.88 -2.21
C ALA A 197 -1.70 22.60 -1.67
N GLY A 198 -2.47 21.82 -0.93
CA GLY A 198 -2.11 20.48 -0.46
C GLY A 198 -2.36 19.41 -1.52
N ASP A 199 -2.30 18.14 -1.12
CA ASP A 199 -2.55 16.98 -1.97
C ASP A 199 -3.22 15.87 -1.16
N GLU A 200 -4.21 15.15 -1.72
CA GLU A 200 -4.89 14.06 -1.02
C GLU A 200 -3.92 12.91 -0.69
N ARG A 201 -2.86 12.71 -1.48
CA ARG A 201 -1.80 11.73 -1.18
C ARG A 201 -1.05 12.03 0.12
N SER A 202 -1.10 13.28 0.61
CA SER A 202 -0.54 13.69 1.91
C SER A 202 -1.47 13.31 3.08
N HIS A 203 -2.38 12.34 2.89
CA HIS A 203 -3.25 11.84 3.96
C HIS A 203 -2.44 11.35 5.17
N LYS A 204 -2.92 11.64 6.38
CA LYS A 204 -2.24 11.23 7.62
C LYS A 204 -2.74 9.86 8.06
N ILE A 205 -1.89 8.87 8.02
CA ILE A 205 -2.19 7.54 8.52
C ILE A 205 -2.29 7.59 10.04
N THR A 206 -3.48 7.33 10.58
CA THR A 206 -3.76 7.49 12.01
C THR A 206 -4.39 6.24 12.62
N VAL A 207 -5.30 5.61 11.92
CA VAL A 207 -6.04 4.40 12.31
C VAL A 207 -5.86 3.29 11.27
N GLU A 208 -6.24 2.05 11.62
CA GLU A 208 -6.11 0.89 10.72
C GLU A 208 -6.87 1.08 9.39
N ALA A 209 -8.02 1.76 9.42
CA ALA A 209 -8.79 2.06 8.21
C ALA A 209 -8.01 2.93 7.19
N ASP A 210 -7.11 3.80 7.68
CA ASP A 210 -6.26 4.61 6.81
C ASP A 210 -5.26 3.73 6.06
N LEU A 211 -4.72 2.68 6.71
CA LEU A 211 -3.86 1.68 6.06
C LEU A 211 -4.62 0.88 5.01
N ALA A 212 -5.85 0.46 5.32
CA ALA A 212 -6.69 -0.26 4.37
C ALA A 212 -6.96 0.56 3.09
N SER A 213 -7.06 1.89 3.21
CA SER A 213 -7.21 2.78 2.04
C SER A 213 -5.93 2.88 1.18
N LEU A 214 -4.76 2.63 1.77
CA LEU A 214 -3.47 2.60 1.06
C LEU A 214 -3.12 1.22 0.53
N ALA A 215 -3.67 0.17 1.12
CA ALA A 215 -3.50 -1.22 0.68
C ALA A 215 -4.08 -1.49 -0.72
N GLY A 216 -4.27 -0.45 -1.50
CA GLY A 216 -4.83 -0.45 -2.84
C GLY A 216 -3.84 -0.61 -3.98
N SER A 217 -2.59 -1.00 -3.78
CA SER A 217 -1.79 -1.50 -4.89
C SER A 217 -2.27 -2.91 -5.23
N ILE A 218 -3.30 -2.97 -6.08
CA ILE A 218 -3.71 -4.24 -6.69
C ILE A 218 -2.51 -4.74 -7.50
N ARG A 219 -2.01 -5.90 -7.13
CA ARG A 219 -1.02 -6.62 -7.90
C ARG A 219 -1.76 -7.48 -8.91
N VAL A 220 -1.29 -7.51 -10.13
CA VAL A 220 -1.89 -8.30 -11.20
C VAL A 220 -0.93 -9.42 -11.56
N GLY A 221 -1.43 -10.65 -11.56
CA GLY A 221 -0.70 -11.80 -12.03
C GLY A 221 -1.39 -12.44 -13.23
N LEU A 222 -0.60 -13.01 -14.12
CA LEU A 222 -1.01 -13.79 -15.26
C LEU A 222 -0.55 -15.24 -15.07
N GLY A 223 -1.43 -16.18 -15.35
CA GLY A 223 -1.12 -17.61 -15.37
C GLY A 223 -1.68 -18.26 -16.64
N THR A 224 -0.98 -19.24 -17.15
CA THR A 224 -1.40 -20.02 -18.32
C THR A 224 -1.11 -21.49 -18.08
N ASP A 225 -2.05 -22.36 -18.46
CA ASP A 225 -1.81 -23.78 -18.43
C ASP A 225 -2.40 -24.46 -19.67
N THR A 226 -1.73 -25.49 -20.17
CA THR A 226 -2.12 -26.19 -21.39
C THR A 226 -1.92 -27.69 -21.23
N HIS A 227 -3.00 -28.45 -21.41
CA HIS A 227 -2.96 -29.91 -21.34
C HIS A 227 -3.58 -30.54 -22.57
N ALA A 228 -2.97 -31.65 -22.99
CA ALA A 228 -3.52 -32.53 -24.03
C ALA A 228 -4.67 -33.38 -23.43
N PHE A 229 -5.64 -33.75 -24.27
CA PHE A 229 -6.58 -34.81 -23.90
C PHE A 229 -5.84 -36.15 -23.79
N GLY A 230 -6.12 -36.89 -22.73
CA GLY A 230 -5.61 -38.23 -22.47
C GLY A 230 -6.71 -39.28 -22.59
N ASP A 231 -6.33 -40.53 -22.30
CA ASP A 231 -7.26 -41.66 -22.32
C ASP A 231 -7.95 -41.89 -20.95
N SER A 232 -7.59 -41.06 -19.93
CA SER A 232 -8.17 -41.14 -18.59
C SER A 232 -9.51 -40.37 -18.53
N GLU A 233 -10.50 -40.97 -17.88
CA GLU A 233 -11.75 -40.32 -17.47
C GLU A 233 -11.84 -40.31 -15.95
N PRO A 234 -12.56 -39.36 -15.35
CA PRO A 234 -13.26 -38.21 -15.92
C PRO A 234 -12.37 -36.99 -16.14
N LEU A 235 -12.80 -36.07 -17.02
CA LEU A 235 -12.23 -34.73 -17.15
C LEU A 235 -12.54 -33.92 -15.89
N TRP A 236 -11.51 -33.28 -15.30
CA TRP A 236 -11.64 -32.21 -14.31
C TRP A 236 -11.31 -30.88 -14.96
N LEU A 237 -12.20 -29.89 -14.83
CA LEU A 237 -12.00 -28.56 -15.39
C LEU A 237 -12.78 -27.51 -14.60
N GLY A 238 -12.09 -26.50 -14.03
CA GLY A 238 -12.66 -25.50 -13.15
C GLY A 238 -13.16 -26.07 -11.83
N CYS A 239 -12.43 -27.04 -11.29
CA CYS A 239 -12.74 -27.81 -10.07
C CYS A 239 -14.09 -28.56 -10.17
N LEU A 240 -14.58 -28.83 -11.39
CA LEU A 240 -15.78 -29.62 -11.64
C LEU A 240 -15.45 -30.89 -12.43
N GLU A 241 -16.15 -31.97 -12.11
CA GLU A 241 -16.14 -33.21 -12.90
C GLU A 241 -17.00 -33.06 -14.13
N TRP A 242 -16.51 -33.57 -15.27
CA TRP A 242 -17.20 -33.57 -16.56
C TRP A 242 -17.39 -35.01 -17.04
N PRO A 243 -18.45 -35.69 -16.59
CA PRO A 243 -18.70 -37.08 -16.95
C PRO A 243 -18.85 -37.26 -18.46
N GLY A 244 -18.20 -38.28 -19.02
CA GLY A 244 -18.24 -38.61 -20.44
C GLY A 244 -17.33 -37.78 -21.34
N GLU A 245 -16.53 -36.87 -20.74
CA GLU A 245 -15.46 -36.16 -21.45
C GLU A 245 -14.11 -36.78 -21.08
N ALA A 246 -13.23 -36.87 -22.11
CA ALA A 246 -11.87 -37.40 -21.92
C ALA A 246 -11.05 -36.47 -21.00
N GLY A 247 -10.40 -37.04 -20.01
CA GLY A 247 -9.54 -36.30 -19.09
C GLY A 247 -8.33 -35.68 -19.76
N LEU A 248 -7.68 -34.79 -19.03
CA LEU A 248 -6.45 -34.14 -19.50
C LEU A 248 -5.23 -34.89 -18.95
N SER A 249 -4.20 -34.98 -19.78
CA SER A 249 -2.93 -35.64 -19.43
C SER A 249 -2.10 -34.73 -18.54
N GLY A 250 -1.60 -35.21 -17.39
CA GLY A 250 -0.78 -34.45 -16.46
C GLY A 250 -0.34 -35.27 -15.24
N HIS A 251 0.46 -34.66 -14.36
CA HIS A 251 0.91 -35.27 -13.11
C HIS A 251 -0.13 -35.18 -11.97
N SER A 252 -1.14 -34.30 -12.12
CA SER A 252 -2.30 -34.11 -11.25
C SER A 252 -3.59 -34.55 -11.94
N ASP A 253 -4.75 -33.98 -11.57
CA ASP A 253 -6.02 -34.17 -12.28
C ASP A 253 -6.09 -33.47 -13.66
N GLY A 254 -5.05 -32.70 -14.03
CA GLY A 254 -4.97 -31.98 -15.30
C GLY A 254 -5.92 -30.78 -15.41
N ASP A 255 -6.49 -30.29 -14.31
CA ASP A 255 -7.40 -29.12 -14.32
C ASP A 255 -6.66 -27.84 -14.75
N ALA A 256 -6.62 -27.60 -16.06
CA ALA A 256 -5.93 -26.46 -16.64
C ALA A 256 -6.45 -25.11 -16.10
N VAL A 257 -7.71 -25.01 -15.73
CA VAL A 257 -8.31 -23.78 -15.17
C VAL A 257 -7.79 -23.52 -13.77
N ALA A 258 -7.76 -24.54 -12.91
CA ALA A 258 -7.26 -24.41 -11.56
C ALA A 258 -5.76 -24.11 -11.55
N HIS A 259 -4.96 -24.75 -12.40
CA HIS A 259 -3.52 -24.50 -12.52
C HIS A 259 -3.22 -23.09 -13.03
N ALA A 260 -3.88 -22.64 -14.08
CA ALA A 260 -3.74 -21.26 -14.57
C ALA A 260 -4.09 -20.21 -13.51
N LEU A 261 -5.13 -20.46 -12.68
CA LEU A 261 -5.48 -19.60 -11.56
C LEU A 261 -4.42 -19.61 -10.45
N CYS A 262 -3.86 -20.78 -10.13
CA CYS A 262 -2.75 -20.88 -9.18
C CYS A 262 -1.56 -20.03 -9.62
N ASP A 263 -1.13 -20.18 -10.87
CA ASP A 263 -0.02 -19.40 -11.42
C ASP A 263 -0.32 -17.91 -11.47
N ALA A 264 -1.53 -17.52 -11.85
CA ALA A 264 -1.94 -16.12 -11.81
C ALA A 264 -1.86 -15.53 -10.39
N LEU A 265 -2.34 -16.25 -9.38
CA LEU A 265 -2.29 -15.83 -7.98
C LEU A 265 -0.84 -15.73 -7.46
N LEU A 266 -0.03 -16.75 -7.72
CA LEU A 266 1.38 -16.80 -7.30
C LEU A 266 2.21 -15.72 -8.00
N SER A 267 2.03 -15.53 -9.30
CA SER A 267 2.68 -14.48 -10.09
C SER A 267 2.33 -13.09 -9.54
N GLY A 268 1.04 -12.82 -9.28
CA GLY A 268 0.59 -11.55 -8.69
C GLY A 268 1.15 -11.32 -7.28
N ALA A 269 1.38 -12.38 -6.52
CA ALA A 269 1.99 -12.33 -5.20
C ALA A 269 3.52 -12.19 -5.22
N GLY A 270 4.18 -12.43 -6.37
CA GLY A 270 5.63 -12.48 -6.48
C GLY A 270 6.24 -13.77 -5.91
N LEU A 271 5.46 -14.86 -5.86
CA LEU A 271 5.89 -16.18 -5.32
C LEU A 271 6.33 -17.18 -6.40
N GLY A 272 6.35 -16.76 -7.67
CA GLY A 272 6.70 -17.63 -8.79
C GLY A 272 5.50 -18.37 -9.37
N ASP A 273 5.58 -19.68 -9.49
CA ASP A 273 4.60 -20.57 -10.14
C ASP A 273 4.31 -21.81 -9.28
N ILE A 274 3.34 -22.62 -9.72
CA ILE A 274 2.92 -23.84 -9.03
C ILE A 274 4.07 -24.84 -8.85
N GLY A 275 4.93 -24.98 -9.88
CA GLY A 275 6.09 -25.87 -9.85
C GLY A 275 7.13 -25.46 -8.81
N THR A 276 7.37 -24.15 -8.69
CA THR A 276 8.29 -23.57 -7.70
C THR A 276 7.79 -23.74 -6.28
N VAL A 277 6.49 -23.59 -6.05
CA VAL A 277 5.90 -23.58 -4.69
C VAL A 277 5.60 -24.99 -4.17
N PHE A 278 5.12 -25.89 -5.02
CA PHE A 278 4.68 -27.22 -4.61
C PHE A 278 5.63 -28.33 -5.06
N GLY A 279 6.57 -28.02 -5.96
CA GLY A 279 7.46 -29.03 -6.57
C GLY A 279 6.72 -29.97 -7.52
N THR A 280 7.48 -30.70 -8.32
CA THR A 280 6.93 -31.72 -9.24
C THR A 280 6.97 -33.13 -8.66
N ASP A 281 7.76 -33.33 -7.58
CA ASP A 281 8.08 -34.65 -7.04
C ASP A 281 7.48 -34.93 -5.66
N ASP A 282 6.68 -33.98 -5.10
CA ASP A 282 6.06 -34.15 -3.78
C ASP A 282 4.86 -35.11 -3.87
N PRO A 283 4.93 -36.29 -3.21
CA PRO A 283 3.87 -37.30 -3.27
C PRO A 283 2.50 -36.79 -2.79
N ARG A 284 2.47 -35.72 -2.00
CA ARG A 284 1.22 -35.14 -1.48
C ARG A 284 0.34 -34.53 -2.58
N TYR A 285 0.95 -34.16 -3.71
CA TYR A 285 0.26 -33.51 -4.84
C TYR A 285 0.10 -34.44 -6.05
N SER A 286 0.63 -35.66 -6.00
CA SER A 286 0.45 -36.66 -7.05
C SER A 286 -1.02 -37.04 -7.17
N GLY A 287 -1.66 -36.76 -8.32
CA GLY A 287 -3.10 -36.99 -8.52
C GLY A 287 -3.99 -36.05 -7.72
N ALA A 288 -3.45 -35.00 -7.10
CA ALA A 288 -4.26 -34.04 -6.36
C ALA A 288 -5.18 -33.25 -7.29
N ARG A 289 -6.37 -32.90 -6.78
CA ARG A 289 -7.36 -32.10 -7.48
C ARG A 289 -6.96 -30.62 -7.52
N GLY A 290 -7.44 -29.91 -8.52
CA GLY A 290 -7.19 -28.48 -8.68
C GLY A 290 -7.58 -27.63 -7.47
N ASP A 291 -8.64 -28.00 -6.73
CA ASP A 291 -9.07 -27.27 -5.52
C ASP A 291 -8.03 -27.39 -4.37
N VAL A 292 -7.27 -28.49 -4.30
CA VAL A 292 -6.20 -28.66 -3.30
C VAL A 292 -5.07 -27.66 -3.56
N PHE A 293 -4.67 -27.51 -4.82
CA PHE A 293 -3.64 -26.55 -5.20
C PHE A 293 -4.10 -25.10 -4.95
N LEU A 294 -5.34 -24.75 -5.34
CA LEU A 294 -5.90 -23.42 -5.09
C LEU A 294 -5.90 -23.08 -3.59
N ARG A 295 -6.32 -24.01 -2.71
CA ARG A 295 -6.29 -23.80 -1.26
C ARG A 295 -4.86 -23.63 -0.75
N GLY A 296 -3.92 -24.44 -1.22
CA GLY A 296 -2.51 -24.29 -0.87
C GLY A 296 -1.92 -22.95 -1.28
N VAL A 297 -2.30 -22.43 -2.45
CA VAL A 297 -1.92 -21.08 -2.89
C VAL A 297 -2.51 -20.01 -1.97
N LEU A 298 -3.79 -20.14 -1.60
CA LEU A 298 -4.44 -19.20 -0.69
C LEU A 298 -3.74 -19.15 0.68
N ASP A 299 -3.29 -20.29 1.19
CA ASP A 299 -2.52 -20.36 2.43
C ASP A 299 -1.18 -19.62 2.28
N LYS A 300 -0.48 -19.80 1.15
CA LYS A 300 0.76 -19.07 0.85
C LYS A 300 0.57 -17.56 0.73
N LEU A 301 -0.50 -17.12 0.09
CA LEU A 301 -0.86 -15.70 0.04
C LEU A 301 -1.12 -15.16 1.45
N ALA A 302 -1.85 -15.92 2.28
CA ALA A 302 -2.17 -15.54 3.65
C ALA A 302 -0.93 -15.39 4.53
N GLU A 303 0.07 -16.29 4.38
CA GLU A 303 1.36 -16.23 5.09
C GLU A 303 2.08 -14.88 4.89
N ILE A 304 1.91 -14.25 3.71
CA ILE A 304 2.51 -12.95 3.36
C ILE A 304 1.51 -11.79 3.41
N GLY A 305 0.35 -11.98 4.02
CA GLY A 305 -0.65 -10.93 4.24
C GLY A 305 -1.41 -10.50 2.98
N LEU A 306 -1.43 -11.32 1.93
CA LEU A 306 -2.16 -11.07 0.68
C LEU A 306 -3.44 -11.92 0.60
N ALA A 307 -4.38 -11.46 -0.23
CA ALA A 307 -5.58 -12.20 -0.59
C ALA A 307 -6.01 -11.90 -2.03
N PRO A 308 -6.73 -12.84 -2.70
CA PRO A 308 -7.39 -12.56 -3.97
C PRO A 308 -8.42 -11.45 -3.83
N ARG A 309 -8.57 -10.62 -4.86
CA ARG A 309 -9.65 -9.61 -4.97
C ARG A 309 -10.63 -9.92 -6.08
N SER A 310 -10.15 -10.47 -7.17
CA SER A 310 -10.94 -11.02 -8.27
C SER A 310 -10.04 -11.86 -9.18
N ALA A 311 -10.65 -12.70 -9.99
CA ALA A 311 -9.96 -13.39 -11.08
C ALA A 311 -10.85 -13.51 -12.32
N SER A 312 -10.21 -13.70 -13.47
CA SER A 312 -10.87 -13.98 -14.74
C SER A 312 -10.12 -15.10 -15.46
N VAL A 313 -10.85 -16.05 -16.03
CA VAL A 313 -10.28 -17.16 -16.79
C VAL A 313 -10.89 -17.21 -18.17
N GLN A 314 -10.04 -17.32 -19.17
CA GLN A 314 -10.40 -17.63 -20.55
C GLN A 314 -10.00 -19.08 -20.85
N ILE A 315 -10.98 -19.91 -21.20
CA ILE A 315 -10.76 -21.29 -21.64
C ILE A 315 -10.74 -21.31 -23.17
N VAL A 316 -9.73 -21.91 -23.75
CA VAL A 316 -9.56 -22.05 -25.21
C VAL A 316 -9.58 -23.53 -25.55
N GLY A 317 -10.59 -23.97 -26.29
CA GLY A 317 -10.75 -25.38 -26.68
C GLY A 317 -12.10 -25.65 -27.35
N ASN A 318 -12.21 -26.82 -27.99
CA ASN A 318 -13.42 -27.22 -28.69
C ASN A 318 -14.44 -27.95 -27.80
N ARG A 319 -13.94 -28.59 -26.74
CA ARG A 319 -14.71 -29.36 -25.76
C ARG A 319 -14.08 -29.27 -24.38
N PRO A 320 -14.86 -29.46 -23.28
CA PRO A 320 -16.32 -29.58 -23.25
C PRO A 320 -17.00 -28.26 -23.62
N LYS A 321 -18.31 -28.27 -23.82
CA LYS A 321 -19.09 -27.03 -24.00
C LYS A 321 -19.24 -26.31 -22.65
N ILE A 322 -18.48 -25.26 -22.45
CA ILE A 322 -18.42 -24.51 -21.16
C ILE A 322 -19.72 -23.75 -20.86
N GLY A 323 -20.37 -23.18 -21.89
CA GLY A 323 -21.55 -22.32 -21.73
C GLY A 323 -22.61 -22.85 -20.78
N PRO A 324 -23.07 -24.11 -20.91
CA PRO A 324 -24.10 -24.68 -20.03
C PRO A 324 -23.75 -24.74 -18.54
N ARG A 325 -22.45 -24.90 -18.21
CA ARG A 325 -21.96 -25.04 -16.84
C ARG A 325 -21.12 -23.86 -16.36
N ARG A 326 -21.04 -22.78 -17.14
CA ARG A 326 -20.22 -21.61 -16.82
C ARG A 326 -20.51 -21.05 -15.41
N VAL A 327 -21.78 -20.84 -15.10
CA VAL A 327 -22.21 -20.30 -13.79
C VAL A 327 -21.84 -21.23 -12.64
N GLU A 328 -21.87 -22.55 -12.85
CA GLU A 328 -21.45 -23.55 -11.87
C GLU A 328 -19.93 -23.47 -11.60
N ILE A 329 -19.13 -23.33 -12.66
CA ILE A 329 -17.67 -23.11 -12.53
C ILE A 329 -17.38 -21.82 -11.77
N GLU A 330 -18.00 -20.70 -12.18
CA GLU A 330 -17.84 -19.38 -11.54
C GLU A 330 -18.20 -19.44 -10.06
N HIS A 331 -19.30 -20.13 -9.71
CA HIS A 331 -19.72 -20.29 -8.31
C HIS A 331 -18.72 -21.11 -7.50
N THR A 332 -18.26 -22.24 -8.04
CA THR A 332 -17.29 -23.13 -7.38
C THR A 332 -15.97 -22.42 -7.13
N LEU A 333 -15.39 -21.79 -8.16
CA LEU A 333 -14.13 -21.07 -8.05
C LEU A 333 -14.25 -19.85 -7.14
N THR A 334 -15.35 -19.09 -7.20
CA THR A 334 -15.63 -17.98 -6.28
C THR A 334 -15.69 -18.46 -4.83
N GLY A 335 -16.34 -19.60 -4.58
CA GLY A 335 -16.39 -20.19 -3.25
C GLY A 335 -15.02 -20.65 -2.72
N ILE A 336 -14.16 -21.17 -3.59
CA ILE A 336 -12.79 -21.57 -3.21
C ILE A 336 -11.92 -20.36 -2.95
N LEU A 337 -11.90 -19.38 -3.87
CA LEU A 337 -11.03 -18.21 -3.77
C LEU A 337 -11.48 -17.19 -2.72
N GLY A 338 -12.75 -17.20 -2.33
CA GLY A 338 -13.34 -16.15 -1.47
C GLY A 338 -13.39 -14.78 -2.17
N ALA A 339 -13.29 -14.75 -3.51
CA ALA A 339 -13.27 -13.56 -4.34
C ALA A 339 -13.97 -13.84 -5.68
N PRO A 340 -14.61 -12.85 -6.32
CA PRO A 340 -15.32 -13.05 -7.58
C PRO A 340 -14.43 -13.63 -8.67
N VAL A 341 -14.91 -14.68 -9.35
CA VAL A 341 -14.27 -15.28 -10.53
C VAL A 341 -15.23 -15.22 -11.71
N SER A 342 -14.76 -14.71 -12.84
CA SER A 342 -15.48 -14.78 -14.12
C SER A 342 -14.81 -15.79 -15.06
N VAL A 343 -15.64 -16.54 -15.80
CA VAL A 343 -15.18 -17.56 -16.72
C VAL A 343 -15.75 -17.28 -18.12
N SER A 344 -14.90 -17.31 -19.12
CA SER A 344 -15.26 -17.24 -20.53
C SER A 344 -14.61 -18.39 -21.32
N ALA A 345 -15.15 -18.70 -22.47
CA ALA A 345 -14.61 -19.74 -23.33
C ALA A 345 -14.69 -19.33 -24.80
N THR A 346 -13.72 -19.79 -25.57
CA THR A 346 -13.65 -19.58 -27.01
C THR A 346 -13.05 -20.79 -27.71
N THR A 347 -13.21 -20.85 -29.03
CA THR A 347 -12.50 -21.77 -29.91
C THR A 347 -11.45 -21.02 -30.71
N THR A 348 -10.57 -21.73 -31.40
CA THR A 348 -9.64 -21.16 -32.36
C THR A 348 -10.04 -21.45 -33.80
N ASP A 349 -11.33 -21.74 -34.04
CA ASP A 349 -11.94 -21.98 -35.36
C ASP A 349 -11.19 -23.06 -36.20
N GLY A 350 -10.79 -24.14 -35.51
CA GLY A 350 -10.08 -25.25 -36.13
C GLY A 350 -8.57 -25.06 -36.28
N LEU A 351 -8.02 -23.92 -35.81
CA LEU A 351 -6.59 -23.63 -35.92
C LEU A 351 -5.79 -24.16 -34.73
N GLY A 352 -4.69 -24.80 -35.00
CA GLY A 352 -3.70 -25.24 -34.03
C GLY A 352 -4.22 -26.31 -33.06
N PHE A 353 -3.44 -26.56 -32.02
CA PHE A 353 -3.63 -27.61 -31.03
C PHE A 353 -5.02 -27.66 -30.41
N THR A 354 -5.53 -26.51 -29.92
CA THR A 354 -6.85 -26.40 -29.31
C THR A 354 -7.97 -26.50 -30.34
N GLY A 355 -7.79 -25.92 -31.54
CA GLY A 355 -8.75 -25.97 -32.63
C GLY A 355 -8.90 -27.34 -33.26
N GLU A 356 -7.82 -28.11 -33.27
CA GLU A 356 -7.84 -29.51 -33.72
C GLU A 356 -8.42 -30.47 -32.66
N GLY A 357 -8.81 -29.97 -31.49
CA GLY A 357 -9.39 -30.78 -30.43
C GLY A 357 -8.41 -31.69 -29.72
N LYS A 358 -7.11 -31.35 -29.73
CA LYS A 358 -6.04 -32.12 -29.12
C LYS A 358 -5.84 -31.82 -27.63
N GLY A 359 -6.43 -30.72 -27.13
CA GLY A 359 -6.34 -30.32 -25.74
C GLY A 359 -7.03 -28.99 -25.44
N ILE A 360 -6.77 -28.48 -24.24
CA ILE A 360 -7.31 -27.23 -23.69
C ILE A 360 -6.19 -26.33 -23.24
N THR A 361 -6.33 -25.02 -23.45
CA THR A 361 -5.51 -23.99 -22.83
C THR A 361 -6.39 -23.14 -21.93
N ALA A 362 -5.95 -22.85 -20.72
CA ALA A 362 -6.54 -21.84 -19.83
C ALA A 362 -5.57 -20.67 -19.66
N ILE A 363 -6.12 -19.46 -19.68
CA ILE A 363 -5.39 -18.21 -19.43
C ILE A 363 -6.14 -17.50 -18.29
N ALA A 364 -5.44 -17.21 -17.19
CA ALA A 364 -6.03 -16.57 -16.03
C ALA A 364 -5.33 -15.26 -15.70
N ILE A 365 -6.11 -14.27 -15.28
CA ILE A 365 -5.63 -13.05 -14.65
C ILE A 365 -6.20 -13.01 -13.23
N ALA A 366 -5.35 -12.76 -12.24
CA ALA A 366 -5.77 -12.59 -10.87
C ALA A 366 -5.33 -11.23 -10.33
N HIS A 367 -6.20 -10.60 -9.57
CA HIS A 367 -5.91 -9.43 -8.77
C HIS A 367 -5.68 -9.86 -7.33
N VAL A 368 -4.53 -9.52 -6.78
CA VAL A 368 -4.14 -9.78 -5.38
C VAL A 368 -3.84 -8.46 -4.69
N ALA A 369 -4.27 -8.33 -3.44
CA ALA A 369 -3.96 -7.16 -2.63
C ALA A 369 -3.79 -7.57 -1.17
N ALA A 370 -3.29 -6.67 -0.33
CA ALA A 370 -3.21 -6.87 1.11
C ALA A 370 -4.58 -7.24 1.69
N ARG A 371 -4.60 -8.14 2.69
CA ARG A 371 -5.80 -8.62 3.40
C ARG A 371 -6.56 -7.51 4.08
#